data_f94e2b54c69fcab37c3668c18a798b70
#
_entry.id   f94e2b54c69fcab37c3668c18a798b70
#
_cell.length_a   1.000
_cell.length_b   1.000
_cell.length_c   1.000
_cell.angle_alpha   90.00
_cell.angle_beta   90.00
_cell.angle_gamma   90.00
#
_symmetry.space_group_name_H-M   'P 1'
#
loop_
_entity.id
_entity.type
_entity.pdbx_description
1 polymer ?
#
loop_
_entity_poly.entity_id
_entity_poly.type
_entity_poly.pdbx_seq_one_letter_code
_entity_poly.pdbx_strand_id
1 'polypeptide(L)'
;MKKIKQTILLILLFIFKWHLRIIYFFIKLFTFRKKRVFFISRQFDEIPMNYKILIDELEKDNISSVVICKKVPTGLNSMLRNEKKSINIMSEILKIFDYYFNMYKQMHYIATSKVVITDGYNITVSLLNHKKGTKVIQLWHALAAIKKFGYQTIGYPDGLNPKVAKMLCMHKNYDYVISGSKAMNKYFAEAFNVDINKVLEIGTPTIDFLLEKNDKIVNQIYKEYPRLKKKINLLYAPTFRSDGRNNADELIKNIDSDKYNLIISLHPKDIAKKDDKVICIDRDKYTTFDFIRVSDYVITDYSAVAVDSCILNKKVIFYVYDYDQYNKENGINIDLFKELPGCTFRNVKDMVNMLDNNKYNEQAFQKFRKKYVTNLNGGSTNKLIKLIEENL
;
A
#
# COMPACT_ATOMS: atom_id res chain seq x y z
N MET A 1 -28.49 1.16 -22.94
CA MET A 1 -27.25 0.36 -23.02
C MET A 1 -26.47 0.27 -21.69
N LYS A 2 -26.15 1.36 -20.98
CA LYS A 2 -25.36 1.31 -19.71
C LYS A 2 -26.03 0.49 -18.61
N LYS A 3 -27.34 0.63 -18.39
CA LYS A 3 -28.12 -0.15 -17.40
C LYS A 3 -28.13 -1.66 -17.72
N ILE A 4 -28.32 -2.03 -18.99
CA ILE A 4 -28.35 -3.43 -19.44
C ILE A 4 -27.00 -4.11 -19.19
N LYS A 5 -25.88 -3.45 -19.58
CA LYS A 5 -24.52 -3.97 -19.31
C LYS A 5 -24.27 -4.18 -17.82
N GLN A 6 -24.72 -3.23 -16.97
CA GLN A 6 -24.59 -3.36 -15.52
C GLN A 6 -25.42 -4.51 -14.96
N THR A 7 -26.64 -4.74 -15.43
CA THR A 7 -27.48 -5.87 -15.02
C THR A 7 -26.84 -7.19 -15.39
N ILE A 8 -26.36 -7.33 -16.64
CA ILE A 8 -25.66 -8.54 -17.10
C ILE A 8 -24.42 -8.81 -16.20
N LEU A 9 -23.61 -7.80 -15.91
CA LEU A 9 -22.47 -7.94 -15.01
C LEU A 9 -22.88 -8.45 -13.63
N LEU A 10 -23.95 -7.92 -13.05
CA LEU A 10 -24.42 -8.37 -11.72
C LEU A 10 -24.93 -9.81 -11.75
N ILE A 11 -25.59 -10.24 -12.83
CA ILE A 11 -26.01 -11.65 -12.99
C ILE A 11 -24.78 -12.56 -13.09
N LEU A 12 -23.80 -12.20 -13.90
CA LEU A 12 -22.55 -12.97 -14.03
C LEU A 12 -21.80 -13.04 -12.68
N LEU A 13 -21.71 -11.93 -11.93
CA LEU A 13 -21.11 -11.92 -10.60
C LEU A 13 -21.90 -12.75 -9.58
N PHE A 14 -23.21 -12.81 -9.70
CA PHE A 14 -24.06 -13.67 -8.86
C PHE A 14 -23.77 -15.16 -9.13
N ILE A 15 -23.73 -15.56 -10.40
CA ILE A 15 -23.39 -16.94 -10.80
C ILE A 15 -21.98 -17.29 -10.31
N PHE A 16 -21.01 -16.41 -10.56
CA PHE A 16 -19.62 -16.55 -10.11
C PHE A 16 -19.51 -16.72 -8.59
N LYS A 17 -20.21 -15.89 -7.83
CA LYS A 17 -20.26 -15.98 -6.36
C LYS A 17 -20.73 -17.35 -5.87
N TRP A 18 -21.85 -17.84 -6.40
CA TRP A 18 -22.41 -19.12 -5.99
C TRP A 18 -21.54 -20.29 -6.44
N HIS A 19 -20.97 -20.22 -7.64
CA HIS A 19 -20.01 -21.20 -8.11
C HIS A 19 -18.81 -21.34 -7.16
N LEU A 20 -18.15 -20.25 -6.79
CA LEU A 20 -17.04 -20.30 -5.83
C LEU A 20 -17.47 -20.84 -4.46
N ARG A 21 -18.65 -20.48 -3.97
CA ARG A 21 -19.16 -20.95 -2.67
C ARG A 21 -19.44 -22.44 -2.66
N ILE A 22 -20.01 -22.97 -3.73
CA ILE A 22 -20.30 -24.41 -3.87
C ILE A 22 -18.99 -25.20 -3.89
N ILE A 23 -18.01 -24.78 -4.73
CA ILE A 23 -16.72 -25.45 -4.79
C ILE A 23 -16.01 -25.39 -3.45
N TYR A 24 -15.98 -24.20 -2.82
CA TYR A 24 -15.35 -24.05 -1.51
C TYR A 24 -16.01 -24.90 -0.42
N PHE A 25 -17.33 -25.09 -0.48
CA PHE A 25 -18.04 -26.00 0.40
C PHE A 25 -17.49 -27.43 0.30
N PHE A 26 -17.33 -27.96 -0.93
CA PHE A 26 -16.74 -29.29 -1.13
C PHE A 26 -15.25 -29.31 -0.71
N ILE A 27 -14.47 -28.32 -1.04
CA ILE A 27 -13.07 -28.24 -0.57
C ILE A 27 -13.01 -28.32 0.97
N LYS A 28 -13.88 -27.60 1.68
CA LYS A 28 -13.94 -27.66 3.14
C LYS A 28 -14.31 -29.03 3.68
N LEU A 29 -15.20 -29.72 3.00
CA LEU A 29 -15.70 -31.06 3.42
C LEU A 29 -14.57 -32.11 3.35
N PHE A 30 -13.77 -32.07 2.28
CA PHE A 30 -12.71 -33.05 2.01
C PHE A 30 -11.31 -32.65 2.45
N THR A 31 -11.14 -31.56 3.23
CA THR A 31 -9.83 -31.12 3.69
C THR A 31 -9.79 -30.94 5.19
N PHE A 32 -8.59 -31.12 5.79
CA PHE A 32 -8.34 -30.88 7.21
C PHE A 32 -7.48 -29.66 7.40
N ARG A 33 -7.70 -28.93 8.51
CA ARG A 33 -6.83 -27.80 8.88
C ARG A 33 -5.50 -28.30 9.40
N LYS A 34 -4.45 -27.61 8.99
CA LYS A 34 -3.07 -27.78 9.46
C LYS A 34 -2.67 -26.56 10.30
N LYS A 35 -1.74 -26.74 11.23
CA LYS A 35 -1.07 -25.65 11.94
C LYS A 35 -0.13 -24.94 10.96
N ARG A 36 -0.71 -24.01 10.18
CA ARG A 36 -0.04 -23.36 9.05
C ARG A 36 -0.58 -21.95 8.84
N VAL A 37 0.30 -21.04 8.39
CA VAL A 37 -0.03 -19.67 7.95
C VAL A 37 -0.11 -19.65 6.42
N PHE A 38 -1.17 -19.04 5.88
CA PHE A 38 -1.32 -18.82 4.45
C PHE A 38 -1.27 -17.32 4.15
N PHE A 39 -0.29 -16.91 3.36
CA PHE A 39 -0.13 -15.54 2.88
C PHE A 39 -0.73 -15.40 1.49
N ILE A 40 -1.57 -14.38 1.29
CA ILE A 40 -2.22 -14.13 0.02
C ILE A 40 -2.14 -12.66 -0.37
N SER A 41 -1.54 -12.37 -1.54
CA SER A 41 -1.50 -11.04 -2.15
C SER A 41 -2.17 -11.05 -3.51
N ARG A 42 -2.91 -9.96 -3.80
CA ARG A 42 -3.43 -9.64 -5.14
C ARG A 42 -2.79 -8.38 -5.73
N GLN A 43 -1.87 -7.78 -5.00
CA GLN A 43 -1.21 -6.53 -5.40
C GLN A 43 0.06 -6.80 -6.23
N PHE A 44 0.72 -7.92 -5.96
CA PHE A 44 2.01 -8.27 -6.50
C PHE A 44 1.99 -9.68 -7.09
N ASP A 45 2.88 -9.95 -8.04
CA ASP A 45 3.20 -11.31 -8.51
C ASP A 45 4.40 -11.90 -7.75
N GLU A 46 5.17 -11.04 -7.07
CA GLU A 46 6.29 -11.41 -6.20
C GLU A 46 5.90 -11.31 -4.73
N ILE A 47 6.67 -11.97 -3.85
CA ILE A 47 6.43 -11.94 -2.40
C ILE A 47 6.79 -10.54 -1.86
N PRO A 48 5.83 -9.80 -1.29
CA PRO A 48 6.10 -8.49 -0.69
C PRO A 48 7.06 -8.59 0.49
N MET A 49 7.87 -7.55 0.72
CA MET A 49 8.85 -7.48 1.81
C MET A 49 8.25 -7.86 3.17
N ASN A 50 7.09 -7.32 3.53
CA ASN A 50 6.43 -7.65 4.79
C ASN A 50 6.13 -9.15 4.93
N TYR A 51 5.75 -9.82 3.85
CA TYR A 51 5.49 -11.26 3.87
C TYR A 51 6.80 -12.04 4.00
N LYS A 52 7.83 -11.63 3.26
CA LYS A 52 9.13 -12.28 3.32
C LYS A 52 9.69 -12.28 4.76
N ILE A 53 9.69 -11.11 5.42
CA ILE A 53 10.16 -10.98 6.81
C ILE A 53 9.35 -11.89 7.75
N LEU A 54 8.00 -11.90 7.62
CA LEU A 54 7.17 -12.76 8.48
C LEU A 54 7.39 -14.24 8.20
N ILE A 55 7.58 -14.64 6.95
CA ILE A 55 7.86 -16.04 6.57
C ILE A 55 9.20 -16.47 7.16
N ASP A 56 10.25 -15.66 6.99
CA ASP A 56 11.59 -15.93 7.50
C ASP A 56 11.58 -16.09 9.05
N GLU A 57 10.79 -15.29 9.78
CA GLU A 57 10.63 -15.41 11.24
C GLU A 57 9.83 -16.68 11.61
N LEU A 58 8.72 -16.96 10.95
CA LEU A 58 7.91 -18.16 11.19
C LEU A 58 8.69 -19.47 10.96
N GLU A 59 9.59 -19.47 9.96
CA GLU A 59 10.46 -20.62 9.67
C GLU A 59 11.44 -20.91 10.81
N LYS A 60 11.95 -19.88 11.53
CA LYS A 60 12.80 -20.07 12.71
C LYS A 60 12.08 -20.83 13.83
N ASP A 61 10.77 -20.61 13.96
CA ASP A 61 9.90 -21.26 14.94
C ASP A 61 9.26 -22.58 14.42
N ASN A 62 9.75 -23.09 13.28
CA ASN A 62 9.24 -24.29 12.59
C ASN A 62 7.74 -24.22 12.26
N ILE A 63 7.21 -23.02 12.02
CA ILE A 63 5.83 -22.81 11.64
C ILE A 63 5.72 -22.84 10.10
N SER A 64 4.96 -23.83 9.60
CA SER A 64 4.75 -23.97 8.16
C SER A 64 4.01 -22.78 7.57
N SER A 65 4.52 -22.21 6.50
CA SER A 65 3.88 -21.14 5.74
C SER A 65 3.68 -21.53 4.27
N VAL A 66 2.69 -20.93 3.62
CA VAL A 66 2.48 -21.01 2.16
C VAL A 66 2.13 -19.62 1.68
N VAL A 67 2.63 -19.23 0.52
CA VAL A 67 2.38 -17.92 -0.07
C VAL A 67 1.83 -18.05 -1.49
N ILE A 68 0.81 -17.27 -1.81
CA ILE A 68 0.31 -17.07 -3.16
C ILE A 68 0.22 -15.57 -3.44
N CYS A 69 1.04 -15.09 -4.35
CA CYS A 69 0.99 -13.73 -4.88
C CYS A 69 0.51 -13.80 -6.33
N LYS A 70 -0.59 -13.14 -6.64
CA LYS A 70 -1.12 -13.09 -8.01
C LYS A 70 -1.85 -11.78 -8.25
N LYS A 71 -1.25 -10.92 -9.04
CA LYS A 71 -1.82 -9.61 -9.39
C LYS A 71 -3.13 -9.76 -10.15
N VAL A 72 -4.11 -8.92 -9.78
CA VAL A 72 -5.39 -8.90 -10.51
C VAL A 72 -5.16 -8.40 -11.93
N PRO A 73 -5.64 -9.12 -12.95
CA PRO A 73 -5.56 -8.66 -14.34
C PRO A 73 -6.17 -7.27 -14.52
N THR A 74 -5.50 -6.43 -15.31
CA THR A 74 -5.92 -5.04 -15.51
C THR A 74 -7.33 -4.93 -16.09
N GLY A 75 -7.69 -5.82 -17.02
CA GLY A 75 -9.01 -5.88 -17.61
C GLY A 75 -10.11 -6.21 -16.62
N LEU A 76 -9.87 -7.18 -15.75
CA LEU A 76 -10.80 -7.54 -14.69
C LEU A 76 -10.98 -6.38 -13.70
N ASN A 77 -9.90 -5.75 -13.28
CA ASN A 77 -9.95 -4.62 -12.35
C ASN A 77 -10.72 -3.43 -12.96
N SER A 78 -10.45 -3.09 -14.23
CA SER A 78 -11.15 -2.03 -14.96
C SER A 78 -12.64 -2.30 -15.10
N MET A 79 -13.02 -3.56 -15.36
CA MET A 79 -14.43 -3.97 -15.46
C MET A 79 -15.15 -3.81 -14.12
N LEU A 80 -14.53 -4.18 -13.02
CA LEU A 80 -15.11 -4.08 -11.67
C LEU A 80 -15.24 -2.61 -11.21
N ARG A 81 -14.35 -1.73 -11.66
CA ARG A 81 -14.35 -0.28 -11.37
C ARG A 81 -15.11 0.55 -12.41
N ASN A 82 -15.50 -0.05 -13.52
CA ASN A 82 -16.12 0.63 -14.66
C ASN A 82 -15.21 1.69 -15.34
N GLU A 83 -13.90 1.43 -15.33
CA GLU A 83 -12.88 2.26 -15.99
C GLU A 83 -12.78 1.89 -17.49
N LYS A 84 -12.47 2.88 -18.34
CA LYS A 84 -12.16 2.64 -19.74
C LYS A 84 -10.63 2.56 -19.89
N LYS A 85 -10.08 1.36 -20.10
CA LYS A 85 -8.68 1.17 -20.49
C LYS A 85 -8.60 0.46 -21.83
N SER A 86 -7.66 0.88 -22.66
CA SER A 86 -7.32 0.14 -23.88
C SER A 86 -6.54 -1.10 -23.49
N ILE A 87 -7.02 -2.28 -23.86
CA ILE A 87 -6.50 -3.58 -23.41
C ILE A 87 -6.41 -4.51 -24.61
N ASN A 88 -5.31 -5.22 -24.74
CA ASN A 88 -5.21 -6.34 -25.67
C ASN A 88 -6.09 -7.50 -25.15
N ILE A 89 -7.24 -7.71 -25.80
CA ILE A 89 -8.28 -8.63 -25.33
C ILE A 89 -7.76 -10.05 -25.16
N MET A 90 -6.99 -10.57 -26.12
CA MET A 90 -6.52 -11.96 -26.11
C MET A 90 -5.58 -12.24 -24.93
N SER A 91 -4.58 -11.37 -24.70
CA SER A 91 -3.65 -11.52 -23.58
C SER A 91 -4.35 -11.37 -22.23
N GLU A 92 -5.35 -10.52 -22.12
CA GLU A 92 -6.11 -10.34 -20.86
C GLU A 92 -7.03 -11.52 -20.56
N ILE A 93 -7.64 -12.14 -21.57
CA ILE A 93 -8.45 -13.36 -21.38
C ILE A 93 -7.60 -14.46 -20.72
N LEU A 94 -6.40 -14.73 -21.23
CA LEU A 94 -5.50 -15.75 -20.67
C LEU A 94 -5.12 -15.43 -19.22
N LYS A 95 -4.81 -14.16 -18.91
CA LYS A 95 -4.53 -13.73 -17.53
C LYS A 95 -5.73 -13.88 -16.60
N ILE A 96 -6.94 -13.61 -17.09
CA ILE A 96 -8.18 -13.78 -16.32
C ILE A 96 -8.43 -15.26 -16.01
N PHE A 97 -8.21 -16.16 -16.99
CA PHE A 97 -8.31 -17.61 -16.78
C PHE A 97 -7.27 -18.08 -15.77
N ASP A 98 -6.01 -17.70 -15.91
CA ASP A 98 -4.95 -18.08 -14.97
C ASP A 98 -5.25 -17.55 -13.55
N TYR A 99 -5.71 -16.29 -13.42
CA TYR A 99 -6.13 -15.73 -12.14
C TYR A 99 -7.32 -16.51 -11.53
N TYR A 100 -8.28 -16.88 -12.37
CA TYR A 100 -9.46 -17.65 -11.96
C TYR A 100 -9.04 -19.05 -11.45
N PHE A 101 -8.21 -19.78 -12.18
CA PHE A 101 -7.72 -21.09 -11.72
C PHE A 101 -6.85 -20.98 -10.46
N ASN A 102 -6.10 -19.88 -10.32
CA ASN A 102 -5.36 -19.62 -9.09
C ASN A 102 -6.28 -19.47 -7.87
N MET A 103 -7.53 -19.01 -8.03
CA MET A 103 -8.50 -18.91 -6.93
C MET A 103 -8.82 -20.28 -6.31
N TYR A 104 -8.78 -21.38 -7.06
CA TYR A 104 -8.99 -22.73 -6.48
C TYR A 104 -7.84 -23.13 -5.55
N LYS A 105 -6.60 -22.81 -5.92
CA LYS A 105 -5.44 -23.00 -5.03
C LYS A 105 -5.58 -22.16 -3.77
N GLN A 106 -5.98 -20.90 -3.91
CA GLN A 106 -6.24 -20.02 -2.76
C GLN A 106 -7.32 -20.61 -1.85
N MET A 107 -8.44 -21.08 -2.40
CA MET A 107 -9.53 -21.72 -1.64
C MET A 107 -9.04 -22.94 -0.87
N HIS A 108 -8.21 -23.79 -1.48
CA HIS A 108 -7.62 -24.95 -0.80
C HIS A 108 -6.76 -24.51 0.38
N TYR A 109 -5.89 -23.53 0.21
CA TYR A 109 -5.00 -23.07 1.29
C TYR A 109 -5.76 -22.31 2.38
N ILE A 110 -6.80 -21.54 2.05
CA ILE A 110 -7.68 -20.92 3.05
C ILE A 110 -8.39 -22.02 3.87
N ALA A 111 -8.90 -23.06 3.23
CA ALA A 111 -9.62 -24.16 3.91
C ALA A 111 -8.72 -25.03 4.80
N THR A 112 -7.40 -25.05 4.52
CA THR A 112 -6.43 -25.93 5.19
C THR A 112 -5.47 -25.20 6.13
N SER A 113 -5.57 -23.88 6.27
CA SER A 113 -4.71 -23.08 7.17
C SER A 113 -5.51 -22.59 8.38
N LYS A 114 -4.83 -22.40 9.53
CA LYS A 114 -5.43 -21.79 10.72
C LYS A 114 -5.42 -20.27 10.63
N VAL A 115 -4.34 -19.69 10.12
CA VAL A 115 -4.18 -18.24 9.95
C VAL A 115 -4.03 -17.91 8.48
N VAL A 116 -4.74 -16.88 8.02
CA VAL A 116 -4.68 -16.33 6.66
C VAL A 116 -4.27 -14.86 6.79
N ILE A 117 -3.20 -14.45 6.11
CA ILE A 117 -2.72 -13.07 6.07
C ILE A 117 -2.93 -12.51 4.67
N THR A 118 -3.56 -11.34 4.58
CA THR A 118 -3.79 -10.65 3.31
C THR A 118 -3.35 -9.18 3.40
N ASP A 119 -2.84 -8.62 2.31
CA ASP A 119 -2.38 -7.24 2.19
C ASP A 119 -3.34 -6.32 1.44
N GLY A 120 -4.52 -6.82 1.11
CA GLY A 120 -5.51 -6.07 0.36
C GLY A 120 -6.87 -6.76 0.31
N TYR A 121 -7.79 -6.22 -0.49
CA TYR A 121 -9.06 -6.87 -0.75
C TYR A 121 -8.86 -8.11 -1.62
N ASN A 122 -9.11 -9.27 -1.10
CA ASN A 122 -9.06 -10.53 -1.82
C ASN A 122 -10.45 -11.18 -1.88
N ILE A 123 -10.90 -11.55 -3.10
CA ILE A 123 -12.25 -12.09 -3.32
C ILE A 123 -12.43 -13.42 -2.60
N THR A 124 -11.45 -14.31 -2.63
CA THR A 124 -11.55 -15.63 -1.98
C THR A 124 -11.56 -15.54 -0.46
N VAL A 125 -10.88 -14.54 0.11
CA VAL A 125 -10.93 -14.25 1.54
C VAL A 125 -12.30 -13.68 1.93
N SER A 126 -12.79 -12.67 1.18
CA SER A 126 -13.96 -11.90 1.57
C SER A 126 -15.30 -12.58 1.26
N LEU A 127 -15.36 -13.33 0.15
CA LEU A 127 -16.62 -13.89 -0.38
C LEU A 127 -17.03 -15.19 0.29
N LEU A 128 -16.07 -15.98 0.78
CA LEU A 128 -16.26 -17.34 1.20
C LEU A 128 -16.53 -17.46 2.70
N ASN A 129 -17.30 -18.47 3.11
CA ASN A 129 -17.53 -18.77 4.52
C ASN A 129 -16.46 -19.76 5.00
N HIS A 130 -15.46 -19.26 5.73
CA HIS A 130 -14.32 -20.04 6.20
C HIS A 130 -14.71 -21.08 7.26
N LYS A 131 -13.84 -22.06 7.52
CA LYS A 131 -13.99 -23.01 8.62
C LYS A 131 -13.97 -22.25 9.95
N LYS A 132 -14.78 -22.70 10.90
CA LYS A 132 -14.78 -22.15 12.27
C LYS A 132 -13.37 -22.21 12.86
N GLY A 133 -12.85 -21.10 13.38
CA GLY A 133 -11.52 -20.99 13.95
C GLY A 133 -10.39 -20.71 12.93
N THR A 134 -10.70 -20.50 11.62
CA THR A 134 -9.75 -19.85 10.72
C THR A 134 -9.72 -18.36 11.04
N LYS A 135 -8.53 -17.80 11.26
CA LYS A 135 -8.33 -16.39 11.56
C LYS A 135 -7.76 -15.64 10.35
N VAL A 136 -8.30 -14.48 10.07
CA VAL A 136 -7.89 -13.66 8.94
C VAL A 136 -7.32 -12.33 9.44
N ILE A 137 -6.06 -12.07 9.12
CA ILE A 137 -5.34 -10.85 9.45
C ILE A 137 -5.19 -10.01 8.19
N GLN A 138 -5.77 -8.82 8.18
CA GLN A 138 -5.52 -7.82 7.14
C GLN A 138 -4.29 -7.01 7.52
N LEU A 139 -3.16 -7.27 6.87
CA LEU A 139 -1.90 -6.58 7.12
C LEU A 139 -1.84 -5.21 6.44
N TRP A 140 -2.57 -5.08 5.30
CA TRP A 140 -2.49 -3.95 4.39
C TRP A 140 -1.07 -3.73 3.85
N HIS A 141 -0.93 -2.80 2.92
CA HIS A 141 0.34 -2.50 2.26
C HIS A 141 0.85 -1.08 2.56
N ALA A 142 0.27 -0.42 3.55
CA ALA A 142 0.64 0.92 3.98
C ALA A 142 0.39 1.10 5.48
N LEU A 143 1.30 1.79 6.16
CA LEU A 143 1.20 2.07 7.60
C LEU A 143 0.13 3.12 7.94
N ALA A 144 -0.20 3.98 6.97
CA ALA A 144 -1.13 5.07 7.17
C ALA A 144 -2.22 5.15 6.10
N ALA A 145 -3.38 5.61 6.51
CA ALA A 145 -4.56 5.87 5.70
C ALA A 145 -4.69 7.38 5.41
N ILE A 146 -3.67 8.00 4.79
CA ILE A 146 -3.70 9.45 4.45
C ILE A 146 -4.83 9.71 3.46
N LYS A 147 -4.90 8.94 2.37
CA LYS A 147 -5.98 8.96 1.39
C LYS A 147 -7.08 7.97 1.76
N LYS A 148 -8.30 8.24 1.36
CA LYS A 148 -9.42 7.31 1.49
C LYS A 148 -9.21 6.06 0.63
N PHE A 149 -9.72 4.93 1.08
CA PHE A 149 -9.69 3.66 0.35
C PHE A 149 -10.81 2.72 0.84
N GLY A 150 -10.96 1.58 0.19
CA GLY A 150 -11.94 0.57 0.58
C GLY A 150 -13.38 1.12 0.58
N TYR A 151 -14.12 0.91 1.66
CA TYR A 151 -15.49 1.40 1.81
C TYR A 151 -15.61 2.92 1.80
N GLN A 152 -14.57 3.65 2.23
CA GLN A 152 -14.57 5.12 2.20
C GLN A 152 -14.60 5.69 0.78
N THR A 153 -14.22 4.90 -0.24
CA THR A 153 -14.19 5.34 -1.66
C THR A 153 -15.42 4.86 -2.45
N ILE A 154 -16.36 4.19 -1.83
CA ILE A 154 -17.62 3.83 -2.51
C ILE A 154 -18.37 5.10 -2.89
N GLY A 155 -18.62 5.26 -4.20
CA GLY A 155 -19.25 6.47 -4.76
C GLY A 155 -18.27 7.53 -5.27
N TYR A 156 -16.96 7.38 -5.02
CA TYR A 156 -15.92 8.18 -5.66
C TYR A 156 -15.59 7.63 -7.05
N PRO A 157 -15.06 8.46 -7.98
CA PRO A 157 -14.72 8.04 -9.33
C PRO A 157 -13.80 6.81 -9.40
N ASP A 158 -12.76 6.77 -8.55
CA ASP A 158 -11.79 5.68 -8.49
C ASP A 158 -12.21 4.53 -7.55
N GLY A 159 -13.39 4.64 -6.94
CA GLY A 159 -13.93 3.63 -6.03
C GLY A 159 -14.54 2.44 -6.75
N LEU A 160 -14.73 1.35 -6.02
CA LEU A 160 -15.47 0.20 -6.52
C LEU A 160 -16.96 0.54 -6.64
N ASN A 161 -17.60 0.01 -7.69
CA ASN A 161 -19.05 0.16 -7.85
C ASN A 161 -19.78 -0.40 -6.61
N PRO A 162 -20.73 0.36 -6.00
CA PRO A 162 -21.41 -0.05 -4.75
C PRO A 162 -22.10 -1.42 -4.84
N LYS A 163 -22.75 -1.71 -5.98
CA LYS A 163 -23.45 -2.99 -6.19
C LYS A 163 -22.45 -4.15 -6.32
N VAL A 164 -21.29 -3.91 -6.95
CA VAL A 164 -20.21 -4.89 -7.08
C VAL A 164 -19.56 -5.13 -5.71
N ALA A 165 -19.27 -4.08 -4.95
CA ALA A 165 -18.71 -4.18 -3.60
C ALA A 165 -19.60 -5.02 -2.68
N LYS A 166 -20.91 -4.77 -2.69
CA LYS A 166 -21.90 -5.55 -1.94
C LYS A 166 -21.98 -7.00 -2.43
N MET A 167 -22.04 -7.22 -3.75
CA MET A 167 -22.16 -8.56 -4.35
C MET A 167 -20.96 -9.43 -4.00
N LEU A 168 -19.75 -8.90 -4.07
CA LEU A 168 -18.48 -9.58 -3.80
C LEU A 168 -18.04 -9.49 -2.33
N CYS A 169 -18.91 -9.00 -1.42
CA CYS A 169 -18.66 -8.92 0.02
C CYS A 169 -17.33 -8.23 0.34
N MET A 170 -17.04 -7.08 -0.29
CA MET A 170 -15.78 -6.37 -0.14
C MET A 170 -15.35 -6.26 1.34
N HIS A 171 -14.10 -6.60 1.63
CA HIS A 171 -13.49 -6.52 2.95
C HIS A 171 -14.20 -7.30 4.09
N LYS A 172 -15.01 -8.29 3.77
CA LYS A 172 -15.62 -9.18 4.78
C LYS A 172 -14.58 -10.19 5.31
N ASN A 173 -14.86 -10.73 6.50
CA ASN A 173 -14.15 -11.85 7.17
C ASN A 173 -12.81 -11.50 7.83
N TYR A 174 -12.47 -10.25 8.05
CA TYR A 174 -11.28 -9.91 8.83
C TYR A 174 -11.54 -10.07 10.33
N ASP A 175 -10.69 -10.85 11.01
CA ASP A 175 -10.65 -10.95 12.47
C ASP A 175 -9.82 -9.81 13.05
N TYR A 176 -8.69 -9.51 12.41
CA TYR A 176 -7.76 -8.43 12.79
C TYR A 176 -7.38 -7.59 11.58
N VAL A 177 -7.20 -6.30 11.83
CA VAL A 177 -6.68 -5.32 10.86
C VAL A 177 -5.49 -4.63 11.51
N ILE A 178 -4.35 -4.59 10.84
CA ILE A 178 -3.14 -3.99 11.37
C ILE A 178 -3.06 -2.52 10.98
N SER A 179 -2.81 -1.66 11.96
CA SER A 179 -2.66 -0.22 11.82
C SER A 179 -1.27 0.25 12.25
N GLY A 180 -0.76 1.30 11.60
CA GLY A 180 0.51 1.92 11.94
C GLY A 180 0.45 2.88 13.12
N SER A 181 -0.74 3.29 13.58
CA SER A 181 -0.89 4.19 14.73
C SER A 181 -2.34 4.30 15.19
N LYS A 182 -2.53 4.68 16.47
CA LYS A 182 -3.85 4.93 17.06
C LYS A 182 -4.64 5.98 16.27
N ALA A 183 -3.96 7.01 15.76
CA ALA A 183 -4.59 8.07 14.98
C ALA A 183 -5.21 7.56 13.66
N MET A 184 -4.70 6.44 13.13
CA MET A 184 -5.17 5.82 11.89
C MET A 184 -6.27 4.77 12.11
N ASN A 185 -6.47 4.26 13.34
CA ASN A 185 -7.38 3.14 13.61
C ASN A 185 -8.79 3.38 13.08
N LYS A 186 -9.37 4.58 13.29
CA LYS A 186 -10.71 4.91 12.80
C LYS A 186 -10.82 4.82 11.28
N TYR A 187 -9.81 5.27 10.56
CA TYR A 187 -9.81 5.27 9.10
C TYR A 187 -9.65 3.86 8.52
N PHE A 188 -8.87 3.01 9.18
CA PHE A 188 -8.79 1.60 8.85
C PHE A 188 -10.11 0.88 9.15
N ALA A 189 -10.74 1.14 10.31
CA ALA A 189 -12.04 0.57 10.66
C ALA A 189 -13.12 0.94 9.62
N GLU A 190 -13.21 2.21 9.24
CA GLU A 190 -14.13 2.71 8.21
C GLU A 190 -13.82 2.10 6.83
N ALA A 191 -12.56 2.11 6.40
CA ALA A 191 -12.14 1.62 5.09
C ALA A 191 -12.40 0.12 4.90
N PHE A 192 -12.23 -0.67 5.96
CA PHE A 192 -12.48 -2.11 5.94
C PHE A 192 -13.89 -2.49 6.40
N ASN A 193 -14.68 -1.52 6.89
CA ASN A 193 -16.01 -1.74 7.45
C ASN A 193 -16.00 -2.82 8.55
N VAL A 194 -15.11 -2.65 9.51
CA VAL A 194 -14.94 -3.52 10.68
C VAL A 194 -15.13 -2.75 11.97
N ASP A 195 -15.44 -3.45 13.06
CA ASP A 195 -15.41 -2.87 14.40
C ASP A 195 -14.00 -2.37 14.73
N ILE A 196 -13.89 -1.19 15.36
CA ILE A 196 -12.62 -0.57 15.73
C ILE A 196 -11.78 -1.45 16.66
N ASN A 197 -12.41 -2.30 17.47
CA ASN A 197 -11.73 -3.23 18.36
C ASN A 197 -10.96 -4.34 17.59
N LYS A 198 -11.23 -4.53 16.30
CA LYS A 198 -10.45 -5.42 15.43
C LYS A 198 -9.21 -4.76 14.86
N VAL A 199 -9.07 -3.44 15.01
CA VAL A 199 -7.92 -2.69 14.49
C VAL A 199 -6.84 -2.64 15.56
N LEU A 200 -5.72 -3.30 15.30
CA LEU A 200 -4.61 -3.42 16.23
C LEU A 200 -3.47 -2.47 15.85
N GLU A 201 -3.06 -1.66 16.81
CA GLU A 201 -1.95 -0.72 16.67
C GLU A 201 -0.60 -1.43 16.86
N ILE A 202 -0.29 -2.34 15.95
CA ILE A 202 0.93 -3.14 16.02
C ILE A 202 2.02 -2.58 15.08
N GLY A 203 1.61 -2.00 13.95
CA GLY A 203 2.49 -1.67 12.84
C GLY A 203 2.82 -2.92 12.00
N THR A 204 3.61 -2.73 10.95
CA THR A 204 4.01 -3.80 10.03
C THR A 204 5.51 -4.04 10.10
N PRO A 205 6.04 -5.16 9.57
CA PRO A 205 7.48 -5.42 9.48
C PRO A 205 8.29 -4.33 8.79
N THR A 206 7.65 -3.50 7.95
CA THR A 206 8.28 -2.32 7.35
C THR A 206 8.95 -1.41 8.40
N ILE A 207 8.37 -1.29 9.61
CA ILE A 207 8.93 -0.45 10.68
C ILE A 207 10.29 -0.99 11.09
N ASP A 208 10.37 -2.29 11.40
CA ASP A 208 11.61 -2.92 11.83
C ASP A 208 12.67 -2.91 10.72
N PHE A 209 12.25 -3.21 9.48
CA PHE A 209 13.11 -3.14 8.30
C PHE A 209 13.73 -1.75 8.09
N LEU A 210 12.94 -0.69 8.27
CA LEU A 210 13.45 0.68 8.12
C LEU A 210 14.38 1.07 9.27
N LEU A 211 14.10 0.65 10.50
CA LEU A 211 14.94 0.92 11.67
C LEU A 211 16.27 0.15 11.63
N GLU A 212 16.31 -0.97 10.94
CA GLU A 212 17.55 -1.72 10.75
C GLU A 212 18.54 -0.91 9.91
N LYS A 213 19.79 -0.81 10.40
CA LYS A 213 20.87 -0.15 9.66
C LYS A 213 21.22 -0.97 8.43
N ASN A 214 21.27 -0.32 7.29
CA ASN A 214 21.70 -0.93 6.03
C ASN A 214 22.84 -0.12 5.40
N ASP A 215 23.99 -0.13 6.09
CA ASP A 215 25.18 0.61 5.66
C ASP A 215 25.68 0.13 4.29
N LYS A 216 25.45 -1.13 3.93
CA LYS A 216 25.83 -1.70 2.63
C LYS A 216 25.12 -0.95 1.49
N ILE A 217 23.80 -0.83 1.56
CA ILE A 217 23.01 -0.16 0.52
C ILE A 217 23.30 1.35 0.49
N VAL A 218 23.44 1.97 1.66
CA VAL A 218 23.77 3.39 1.79
C VAL A 218 25.13 3.69 1.14
N ASN A 219 26.14 2.87 1.41
CA ASN A 219 27.47 3.01 0.82
C ASN A 219 27.47 2.75 -0.70
N GLN A 220 26.65 1.80 -1.16
CA GLN A 220 26.48 1.52 -2.59
C GLN A 220 25.87 2.75 -3.30
N ILE A 221 24.81 3.35 -2.74
CA ILE A 221 24.15 4.54 -3.28
C ILE A 221 25.17 5.70 -3.35
N TYR A 222 25.92 5.94 -2.28
CA TYR A 222 26.94 7.02 -2.28
C TYR A 222 28.10 6.76 -3.22
N LYS A 223 28.42 5.51 -3.53
CA LYS A 223 29.43 5.15 -4.54
C LYS A 223 28.91 5.44 -5.95
N GLU A 224 27.65 5.11 -6.23
CA GLU A 224 27.04 5.33 -7.55
C GLU A 224 26.67 6.81 -7.77
N TYR A 225 26.24 7.50 -6.69
CA TYR A 225 25.84 8.92 -6.72
C TYR A 225 26.66 9.77 -5.73
N PRO A 226 27.96 10.04 -6.00
CA PRO A 226 28.84 10.74 -5.03
C PRO A 226 28.36 12.16 -4.65
N ARG A 227 27.58 12.81 -5.53
CA ARG A 227 27.02 14.15 -5.28
C ARG A 227 26.07 14.19 -4.07
N LEU A 228 25.45 13.05 -3.68
CA LEU A 228 24.57 12.95 -2.52
C LEU A 228 25.28 13.19 -1.18
N LYS A 229 26.62 13.13 -1.12
CA LYS A 229 27.41 13.48 0.08
C LYS A 229 27.69 14.97 0.22
N LYS A 230 27.40 15.78 -0.81
CA LYS A 230 27.89 17.15 -0.90
C LYS A 230 26.80 18.22 -0.73
N LYS A 231 25.54 17.86 -0.90
CA LYS A 231 24.38 18.75 -0.92
C LYS A 231 23.22 18.15 -0.12
N ILE A 232 22.23 18.98 0.18
CA ILE A 232 20.98 18.54 0.80
C ILE A 232 20.20 17.67 -0.21
N ASN A 233 19.74 16.50 0.21
CA ASN A 233 19.06 15.51 -0.62
C ASN A 233 17.55 15.60 -0.44
N LEU A 234 16.85 15.95 -1.51
CA LEU A 234 15.39 16.05 -1.58
C LEU A 234 14.86 14.85 -2.37
N LEU A 235 14.15 13.93 -1.73
CA LEU A 235 13.48 12.80 -2.38
C LEU A 235 12.05 13.17 -2.72
N TYR A 236 11.70 13.20 -4.00
CA TYR A 236 10.33 13.36 -4.47
C TYR A 236 9.69 12.01 -4.76
N ALA A 237 8.69 11.63 -3.96
CA ALA A 237 7.98 10.35 -4.05
C ALA A 237 6.45 10.55 -3.98
N PRO A 238 5.81 11.04 -5.06
CA PRO A 238 4.38 11.32 -5.08
C PRO A 238 3.54 10.06 -5.18
N THR A 239 2.23 10.19 -4.91
CA THR A 239 1.24 9.17 -5.17
C THR A 239 1.17 8.88 -6.67
N PHE A 240 1.16 7.59 -7.04
CA PHE A 240 0.92 7.17 -8.41
C PHE A 240 -0.46 7.63 -8.89
N ARG A 241 -0.53 8.21 -10.08
CA ARG A 241 -1.75 8.59 -10.77
C ARG A 241 -1.83 7.89 -12.13
N SER A 242 -2.99 7.35 -12.45
CA SER A 242 -3.19 6.60 -13.70
C SER A 242 -3.10 7.46 -14.98
N ASP A 243 -3.24 8.76 -14.83
CA ASP A 243 -3.11 9.76 -15.91
C ASP A 243 -1.70 10.35 -16.06
N GLY A 244 -0.73 9.86 -15.26
CA GLY A 244 0.67 10.28 -15.29
C GLY A 244 0.97 11.64 -14.66
N ARG A 245 -0.03 12.35 -14.10
CA ARG A 245 0.21 13.63 -13.41
C ARG A 245 1.10 13.45 -12.19
N ASN A 246 2.22 14.12 -12.12
CA ASN A 246 3.17 14.03 -11.01
C ASN A 246 3.86 15.36 -10.64
N ASN A 247 3.77 16.37 -11.50
CA ASN A 247 4.33 17.73 -11.32
C ASN A 247 5.85 17.77 -11.04
N ALA A 248 6.60 16.75 -11.47
CA ALA A 248 8.06 16.69 -11.28
C ALA A 248 8.77 17.83 -12.05
N ASP A 249 8.27 18.20 -13.22
CA ASP A 249 8.84 19.26 -14.06
C ASP A 249 8.88 20.62 -13.34
N GLU A 250 7.87 20.91 -12.51
CA GLU A 250 7.86 22.13 -11.70
C GLU A 250 8.92 22.11 -10.59
N LEU A 251 9.19 20.95 -10.00
CA LEU A 251 10.28 20.79 -9.04
C LEU A 251 11.63 20.96 -9.72
N ILE A 252 11.82 20.33 -10.88
CA ILE A 252 13.09 20.41 -11.65
C ILE A 252 13.41 21.87 -12.03
N LYS A 253 12.40 22.66 -12.40
CA LYS A 253 12.58 24.06 -12.79
C LYS A 253 12.90 25.00 -11.63
N ASN A 254 12.36 24.72 -10.44
CA ASN A 254 12.38 25.68 -9.33
C ASN A 254 13.39 25.31 -8.23
N ILE A 255 13.86 24.06 -8.15
CA ILE A 255 14.86 23.64 -7.17
C ILE A 255 16.25 23.99 -7.70
N ASP A 256 17.00 24.75 -6.90
CA ASP A 256 18.39 25.14 -7.18
C ASP A 256 19.31 23.91 -7.09
N SER A 257 19.76 23.43 -8.26
CA SER A 257 20.65 22.27 -8.35
C SER A 257 22.05 22.50 -7.75
N ASP A 258 22.44 23.75 -7.45
CA ASP A 258 23.71 24.04 -6.79
C ASP A 258 23.63 23.81 -5.28
N LYS A 259 22.45 23.97 -4.68
CA LYS A 259 22.20 23.76 -3.25
C LYS A 259 21.67 22.36 -2.94
N TYR A 260 20.82 21.81 -3.82
CA TYR A 260 20.05 20.59 -3.56
C TYR A 260 20.32 19.50 -4.60
N ASN A 261 20.29 18.27 -4.17
CA ASN A 261 20.12 17.12 -5.05
C ASN A 261 18.63 16.73 -5.08
N LEU A 262 17.99 16.82 -6.24
CA LEU A 262 16.64 16.30 -6.43
C LEU A 262 16.69 14.85 -6.87
N ILE A 263 16.12 13.97 -6.07
CA ILE A 263 15.97 12.54 -6.32
C ILE A 263 14.50 12.26 -6.65
N ILE A 264 14.23 11.61 -7.76
CA ILE A 264 12.87 11.36 -8.23
C ILE A 264 12.54 9.87 -8.18
N SER A 265 11.51 9.53 -7.43
CA SER A 265 10.98 8.19 -7.25
C SER A 265 9.64 8.03 -7.98
N LEU A 266 9.66 8.15 -9.32
CA LEU A 266 8.50 7.92 -10.19
C LEU A 266 8.56 6.54 -10.84
N HIS A 267 7.45 6.11 -11.43
CA HIS A 267 7.47 4.98 -12.33
C HIS A 267 8.28 5.36 -13.59
N PRO A 268 9.13 4.46 -14.13
CA PRO A 268 9.97 4.78 -15.31
C PRO A 268 9.22 5.33 -16.51
N LYS A 269 7.93 4.97 -16.66
CA LYS A 269 7.06 5.47 -17.73
C LYS A 269 6.57 6.91 -17.53
N ASP A 270 6.70 7.44 -16.30
CA ASP A 270 6.17 8.76 -15.91
C ASP A 270 7.26 9.84 -15.93
N ILE A 271 8.50 9.50 -16.30
CA ILE A 271 9.63 10.43 -16.38
C ILE A 271 9.72 10.91 -17.82
N ALA A 272 9.22 12.11 -18.07
CA ALA A 272 9.13 12.66 -19.42
C ALA A 272 10.49 13.05 -20.03
N LYS A 273 11.51 13.35 -19.22
CA LYS A 273 12.87 13.69 -19.68
C LYS A 273 13.94 13.27 -18.69
N LYS A 274 15.01 12.65 -19.19
CA LYS A 274 16.26 12.53 -18.43
C LYS A 274 16.89 13.93 -18.35
N ASP A 275 17.01 14.47 -17.15
CA ASP A 275 17.70 15.71 -16.86
C ASP A 275 18.89 15.38 -15.96
N ASP A 276 20.09 15.79 -16.34
CA ASP A 276 21.33 15.51 -15.59
C ASP A 276 21.35 16.18 -14.20
N LYS A 277 20.45 17.15 -13.98
CA LYS A 277 20.28 17.83 -12.69
C LYS A 277 19.58 16.95 -11.65
N VAL A 278 18.87 15.91 -12.04
CA VAL A 278 18.11 15.04 -11.15
C VAL A 278 18.68 13.62 -11.09
N ILE A 279 18.38 12.91 -10.01
CA ILE A 279 18.65 11.48 -9.88
C ILE A 279 17.32 10.74 -9.99
N CYS A 280 17.13 9.98 -11.06
CA CYS A 280 16.01 9.08 -11.18
C CYS A 280 16.38 7.73 -10.57
N ILE A 281 15.56 7.23 -9.63
CA ILE A 281 15.84 5.95 -8.98
C ILE A 281 15.73 4.81 -10.00
N ASP A 282 16.82 4.06 -10.15
CA ASP A 282 16.82 2.79 -10.87
C ASP A 282 16.06 1.74 -10.05
N ARG A 283 14.83 1.43 -10.46
CA ARG A 283 13.92 0.54 -9.74
C ARG A 283 14.31 -0.93 -9.80
N ASP A 284 15.19 -1.29 -10.70
CA ASP A 284 15.72 -2.68 -10.80
C ASP A 284 16.82 -2.92 -9.75
N LYS A 285 17.44 -1.83 -9.24
CA LYS A 285 18.50 -1.91 -8.24
C LYS A 285 18.07 -1.45 -6.84
N TYR A 286 17.21 -0.43 -6.76
CA TYR A 286 16.90 0.27 -5.52
C TYR A 286 15.40 0.46 -5.32
N THR A 287 15.00 0.46 -4.08
CA THR A 287 13.64 0.81 -3.65
C THR A 287 13.55 2.29 -3.23
N THR A 288 12.34 2.80 -3.07
CA THR A 288 12.12 4.12 -2.45
C THR A 288 12.68 4.15 -1.03
N PHE A 289 12.57 3.04 -0.28
CA PHE A 289 13.08 2.96 1.10
C PHE A 289 14.59 3.13 1.19
N ASP A 290 15.34 2.65 0.21
CA ASP A 290 16.80 2.81 0.16
C ASP A 290 17.18 4.29 0.01
N PHE A 291 16.44 5.03 -0.82
CA PHE A 291 16.68 6.45 -1.01
C PHE A 291 16.13 7.32 0.12
N ILE A 292 15.10 6.90 0.86
CA ILE A 292 14.71 7.58 2.11
C ILE A 292 15.89 7.62 3.08
N ARG A 293 16.70 6.55 3.17
CA ARG A 293 17.86 6.47 4.07
C ARG A 293 18.91 7.57 3.83
N VAL A 294 19.11 7.94 2.58
CA VAL A 294 20.12 8.94 2.15
C VAL A 294 19.53 10.33 1.93
N SER A 295 18.23 10.52 2.13
CA SER A 295 17.54 11.80 1.96
C SER A 295 17.54 12.61 3.26
N ASP A 296 17.55 13.95 3.14
CA ASP A 296 17.35 14.88 4.25
C ASP A 296 15.87 15.26 4.36
N TYR A 297 15.22 15.46 3.20
CA TYR A 297 13.80 15.74 3.09
C TYR A 297 13.12 14.77 2.14
N VAL A 298 11.89 14.40 2.46
CA VAL A 298 11.01 13.61 1.58
C VAL A 298 9.81 14.45 1.21
N ILE A 299 9.72 14.80 -0.08
CA ILE A 299 8.63 15.56 -0.67
C ILE A 299 7.63 14.54 -1.21
N THR A 300 6.41 14.61 -0.73
CA THR A 300 5.34 13.70 -1.17
C THR A 300 3.99 14.42 -1.12
N ASP A 301 2.91 13.73 -1.45
CA ASP A 301 1.56 14.29 -1.44
C ASP A 301 0.62 13.49 -0.50
N TYR A 302 -0.16 12.56 -1.03
CA TYR A 302 -1.12 11.74 -0.27
C TYR A 302 -0.60 10.33 -0.01
N SER A 303 0.68 10.09 -0.22
CA SER A 303 1.32 8.78 -0.09
C SER A 303 1.66 8.44 1.36
N ALA A 304 1.52 7.18 1.72
CA ALA A 304 1.98 6.64 3.00
C ALA A 304 3.51 6.73 3.20
N VAL A 305 4.28 6.98 2.13
CA VAL A 305 5.73 7.26 2.18
C VAL A 305 6.06 8.37 3.17
N ALA A 306 5.16 9.33 3.39
CA ALA A 306 5.30 10.34 4.44
C ALA A 306 5.50 9.71 5.83
N VAL A 307 4.70 8.70 6.15
CA VAL A 307 4.77 8.00 7.45
C VAL A 307 5.98 7.06 7.49
N ASP A 308 6.28 6.38 6.39
CA ASP A 308 7.49 5.54 6.28
C ASP A 308 8.76 6.37 6.51
N SER A 309 8.81 7.59 5.98
CA SER A 309 9.93 8.53 6.18
C SER A 309 10.08 8.97 7.63
N CYS A 310 8.96 9.12 8.35
CA CYS A 310 8.95 9.46 9.76
C CYS A 310 9.62 8.38 10.64
N ILE A 311 9.61 7.10 10.25
CA ILE A 311 10.29 6.04 10.97
C ILE A 311 11.78 6.34 11.08
N LEU A 312 12.39 6.76 9.97
CA LEU A 312 13.82 7.15 9.88
C LEU A 312 14.09 8.59 10.32
N ASN A 313 13.11 9.27 10.92
CA ASN A 313 13.20 10.69 11.31
C ASN A 313 13.59 11.63 10.14
N LYS A 314 13.18 11.28 8.91
CA LYS A 314 13.40 12.12 7.72
C LYS A 314 12.31 13.17 7.62
N LYS A 315 12.71 14.42 7.39
CA LYS A 315 11.81 15.56 7.32
C LYS A 315 10.83 15.44 6.14
N VAL A 316 9.54 15.50 6.42
CA VAL A 316 8.49 15.35 5.41
C VAL A 316 7.97 16.71 4.96
N ILE A 317 7.80 16.88 3.66
CA ILE A 317 7.16 18.03 3.04
C ILE A 317 5.98 17.52 2.21
N PHE A 318 4.79 18.02 2.48
CA PHE A 318 3.64 17.75 1.64
C PHE A 318 3.55 18.77 0.50
N TYR A 319 3.68 18.31 -0.73
CA TYR A 319 3.49 19.09 -1.95
C TYR A 319 2.21 18.66 -2.64
N VAL A 320 1.12 19.36 -2.37
CA VAL A 320 -0.26 19.00 -2.72
C VAL A 320 -0.83 19.96 -3.77
N TYR A 321 -0.18 20.05 -4.93
CA TYR A 321 -0.50 20.97 -6.02
C TYR A 321 -1.93 20.81 -6.58
N ASP A 322 -2.52 19.63 -6.46
CA ASP A 322 -3.85 19.26 -6.94
C ASP A 322 -4.86 18.98 -5.80
N TYR A 323 -4.64 19.55 -4.60
CA TYR A 323 -5.36 19.21 -3.37
C TYR A 323 -6.88 19.15 -3.53
N ASP A 324 -7.50 20.20 -4.10
CA ASP A 324 -8.96 20.28 -4.19
C ASP A 324 -9.50 19.24 -5.17
N GLN A 325 -8.82 19.05 -6.31
CA GLN A 325 -9.16 18.05 -7.30
C GLN A 325 -9.00 16.64 -6.72
N TYR A 326 -7.85 16.34 -6.12
CA TYR A 326 -7.57 15.03 -5.55
C TYR A 326 -8.56 14.67 -4.44
N ASN A 327 -8.86 15.63 -3.55
CA ASN A 327 -9.83 15.41 -2.47
C ASN A 327 -11.24 15.15 -3.00
N LYS A 328 -11.65 15.81 -4.09
CA LYS A 328 -12.93 15.56 -4.75
C LYS A 328 -13.00 14.19 -5.44
N GLU A 329 -11.90 13.75 -6.06
CA GLU A 329 -11.85 12.51 -6.86
C GLU A 329 -11.61 11.27 -5.99
N ASN A 330 -10.76 11.37 -4.97
CA ASN A 330 -10.29 10.23 -4.18
C ASN A 330 -10.63 10.34 -2.68
N GLY A 331 -10.67 11.56 -2.16
CA GLY A 331 -10.86 11.86 -0.75
C GLY A 331 -9.59 11.68 0.09
N ILE A 332 -9.48 12.50 1.13
CA ILE A 332 -8.35 12.54 2.07
C ILE A 332 -8.91 12.36 3.49
N ASN A 333 -8.22 11.58 4.32
CA ASN A 333 -8.65 11.26 5.69
C ASN A 333 -8.18 12.27 6.73
N ILE A 334 -7.06 12.96 6.47
CA ILE A 334 -6.45 13.90 7.41
C ILE A 334 -6.21 15.26 6.74
N ASP A 335 -6.35 16.32 7.49
CA ASP A 335 -6.05 17.68 7.03
C ASP A 335 -4.53 17.93 7.10
N LEU A 336 -3.85 17.76 5.97
CA LEU A 336 -2.40 17.86 5.88
C LEU A 336 -1.86 19.22 6.33
N PHE A 337 -2.61 20.31 6.10
CA PHE A 337 -2.22 21.65 6.52
C PHE A 337 -2.27 21.83 8.04
N LYS A 338 -3.22 21.17 8.71
CA LYS A 338 -3.30 21.16 10.17
C LYS A 338 -2.33 20.19 10.81
N GLU A 339 -2.08 19.05 10.16
CA GLU A 339 -1.22 18.01 10.71
C GLU A 339 0.27 18.36 10.59
N LEU A 340 0.66 19.05 9.51
CA LEU A 340 2.03 19.48 9.29
C LEU A 340 2.11 20.95 8.82
N PRO A 341 1.72 21.89 9.71
CA PRO A 341 1.69 23.32 9.39
C PRO A 341 3.08 23.86 9.08
N GLY A 342 3.17 24.72 8.03
CA GLY A 342 4.43 25.27 7.55
C GLY A 342 5.30 24.32 6.75
N CYS A 343 4.86 23.07 6.53
CA CYS A 343 5.55 22.10 5.70
C CYS A 343 4.61 21.44 4.68
N THR A 344 3.41 22.02 4.47
CA THR A 344 2.42 21.59 3.47
C THR A 344 2.16 22.74 2.50
N PHE A 345 2.39 22.50 1.20
CA PHE A 345 2.38 23.53 0.17
C PHE A 345 1.55 23.13 -1.05
N ARG A 346 0.83 24.09 -1.63
CA ARG A 346 0.12 23.94 -2.90
C ARG A 346 0.95 24.33 -4.11
N ASN A 347 1.97 25.14 -3.92
CA ASN A 347 2.87 25.58 -4.99
C ASN A 347 4.34 25.37 -4.61
N VAL A 348 5.17 25.20 -5.63
CA VAL A 348 6.59 24.90 -5.46
C VAL A 348 7.38 26.08 -4.91
N LYS A 349 7.00 27.33 -5.26
CA LYS A 349 7.76 28.53 -4.85
C LYS A 349 7.75 28.73 -3.35
N ASP A 350 6.59 28.54 -2.69
CA ASP A 350 6.47 28.63 -1.24
C ASP A 350 7.29 27.54 -0.54
N MET A 351 7.28 26.32 -1.11
CA MET A 351 8.08 25.21 -0.61
C MET A 351 9.59 25.51 -0.72
N VAL A 352 10.04 25.99 -1.87
CA VAL A 352 11.45 26.36 -2.08
C VAL A 352 11.86 27.52 -1.16
N ASN A 353 10.99 28.54 -1.01
CA ASN A 353 11.24 29.65 -0.08
C ASN A 353 11.38 29.17 1.38
N MET A 354 10.59 28.17 1.80
CA MET A 354 10.75 27.55 3.12
C MET A 354 12.11 26.85 3.25
N LEU A 355 12.53 26.08 2.23
CA LEU A 355 13.83 25.39 2.20
C LEU A 355 15.00 26.36 2.23
N ASP A 356 15.01 27.37 1.33
CA ASP A 356 16.09 28.35 1.18
C ASP A 356 16.29 29.22 2.43
N ASN A 357 15.22 29.48 3.18
CA ASN A 357 15.27 30.27 4.41
C ASN A 357 15.37 29.41 5.68
N ASN A 358 15.57 28.09 5.56
CA ASN A 358 15.63 27.16 6.70
C ASN A 358 14.44 27.28 7.66
N LYS A 359 13.23 27.52 7.13
CA LYS A 359 12.00 27.73 7.91
C LYS A 359 11.18 26.45 8.09
N TYR A 360 11.81 25.28 8.07
CA TYR A 360 11.11 24.01 8.32
C TYR A 360 10.58 23.94 9.74
N ASN A 361 9.31 23.57 9.90
CA ASN A 361 8.67 23.49 11.21
C ASN A 361 8.97 22.11 11.87
N GLU A 362 10.15 22.02 12.49
CA GLU A 362 10.62 20.82 13.18
C GLU A 362 9.67 20.38 14.30
N GLN A 363 9.09 21.32 15.05
CA GLN A 363 8.17 21.00 16.14
C GLN A 363 6.89 20.32 15.62
N ALA A 364 6.32 20.83 14.51
CA ALA A 364 5.16 20.21 13.87
C ALA A 364 5.51 18.83 13.34
N PHE A 365 6.69 18.65 12.73
CA PHE A 365 7.15 17.36 12.24
C PHE A 365 7.28 16.33 13.36
N GLN A 366 7.88 16.67 14.49
CA GLN A 366 8.02 15.73 15.62
C GLN A 366 6.66 15.36 16.23
N LYS A 367 5.68 16.28 16.25
CA LYS A 367 4.29 15.96 16.63
C LYS A 367 3.64 15.01 15.63
N PHE A 368 3.79 15.29 14.34
CA PHE A 368 3.29 14.43 13.25
C PHE A 368 3.89 13.01 13.36
N ARG A 369 5.20 12.91 13.50
CA ARG A 369 5.92 11.64 13.65
C ARG A 369 5.38 10.82 14.82
N LYS A 370 5.28 11.39 16.01
CA LYS A 370 4.75 10.72 17.21
C LYS A 370 3.29 10.29 17.07
N LYS A 371 2.49 11.07 16.34
CA LYS A 371 1.06 10.79 16.14
C LYS A 371 0.82 9.64 15.17
N TYR A 372 1.62 9.53 14.10
CA TYR A 372 1.36 8.66 12.97
C TYR A 372 2.26 7.42 12.88
N VAL A 373 3.25 7.29 13.74
CA VAL A 373 4.12 6.10 13.81
C VAL A 373 4.07 5.50 15.20
N THR A 374 3.58 4.26 15.27
CA THR A 374 3.74 3.43 16.48
C THR A 374 5.08 2.70 16.44
N ASN A 375 5.50 2.12 17.57
CA ASN A 375 6.71 1.29 17.67
C ASN A 375 7.98 1.95 17.09
N LEU A 376 8.19 3.25 17.35
CA LEU A 376 9.40 3.97 16.92
C LEU A 376 10.73 3.33 17.35
N ASN A 377 10.69 2.38 18.31
CA ASN A 377 11.82 1.60 18.76
C ASN A 377 11.83 0.17 18.19
N GLY A 378 10.98 -0.11 17.20
CA GLY A 378 10.84 -1.43 16.59
C GLY A 378 9.95 -2.41 17.36
N GLY A 379 10.00 -3.68 16.98
CA GLY A 379 9.24 -4.77 17.58
C GLY A 379 7.86 -5.04 16.97
N SER A 380 7.52 -4.43 15.83
CA SER A 380 6.27 -4.70 15.11
C SER A 380 6.21 -6.12 14.59
N THR A 381 7.30 -6.63 14.03
CA THR A 381 7.41 -8.01 13.55
C THR A 381 7.13 -9.00 14.66
N ASN A 382 7.80 -8.86 15.81
CA ASN A 382 7.62 -9.76 16.95
C ASN A 382 6.18 -9.75 17.48
N LYS A 383 5.53 -8.58 17.54
CA LYS A 383 4.12 -8.47 17.95
C LYS A 383 3.18 -9.18 16.96
N LEU A 384 3.47 -9.11 15.66
CA LEU A 384 2.70 -9.83 14.63
C LEU A 384 2.94 -11.33 14.70
N ILE A 385 4.16 -11.79 14.89
CA ILE A 385 4.48 -13.21 15.09
C ILE A 385 3.72 -13.76 16.29
N LYS A 386 3.76 -13.06 17.42
CA LYS A 386 2.99 -13.46 18.60
C LYS A 386 1.49 -13.54 18.34
N LEU A 387 0.90 -12.55 17.65
CA LEU A 387 -0.51 -12.60 17.25
C LEU A 387 -0.82 -13.81 16.35
N ILE A 388 0.08 -14.16 15.44
CA ILE A 388 -0.07 -15.32 14.55
C ILE A 388 -0.03 -16.60 15.38
N GLU A 389 0.94 -16.76 16.29
CA GLU A 389 1.12 -17.94 17.13
C GLU A 389 -0.06 -18.20 18.05
N GLU A 390 -0.59 -17.17 18.70
CA GLU A 390 -1.79 -17.24 19.54
C GLU A 390 -3.03 -17.75 18.78
N ASN A 391 -3.03 -17.69 17.47
CA ASN A 391 -4.12 -18.11 16.61
C ASN A 391 -3.83 -19.41 15.80
N LEU A 392 -2.68 -20.04 16.02
CA LEU A 392 -2.29 -21.33 15.43
C LEU A 392 -2.64 -22.51 16.34
#